data_1e38b9da8392e5da5c22b21606bcd96b
#
_entry.id   1e38b9da8392e5da5c22b21606bcd96b
#
_cell.length_a   1.000
_cell.length_b   1.000
_cell.length_c   1.000
_cell.angle_alpha   90.00
_cell.angle_beta   90.00
_cell.angle_gamma   90.00
#
_symmetry.space_group_name_H-M   'P 1'
#
loop_
_entity.id
_entity.type
_entity.pdbx_description
1 polymer ?
#
loop_
_entity_poly.entity_id
_entity_poly.type
_entity_poly.pdbx_seq_one_letter_code
_entity_poly.pdbx_strand_id
1 'polypeptide(L)'
;ANLWLIWFMNLIKSTGTFSFFTIISRLLGYVRDILIAVFLGAGPLADAFFVAFRIPSTFRRLFSEGTFNAAFVPSYSSLLNNKKEAQKFSNNIFNLLIVGLFFLVLVIEILMPLFVFLIAPGFEGDSQKMELAITLTRITFPFLLFISLASFFSAILNSHNKFAIASAAPIILNLLLIGVLLFG
;
A
#
# COMPACT_ATOMS: atom_id res chain seq x y z
N ALA A 1 -1.91 -12.97 39.91
CA ALA A 1 -2.09 -11.51 39.78
C ALA A 1 -1.18 -10.89 38.72
N ASN A 2 -0.04 -11.52 38.35
CA ASN A 2 0.95 -10.89 37.46
C ASN A 2 0.73 -11.11 35.97
N LEU A 3 -0.04 -12.11 35.55
CA LEU A 3 -0.29 -12.42 34.13
C LEU A 3 -1.05 -11.29 33.40
N TRP A 4 -2.00 -10.70 34.08
CA TRP A 4 -2.78 -9.56 33.54
C TRP A 4 -1.92 -8.30 33.32
N LEU A 5 -1.02 -8.01 34.26
CA LEU A 5 -0.09 -6.88 34.16
C LEU A 5 0.91 -7.07 33.03
N ILE A 6 1.45 -8.26 32.86
CA ILE A 6 2.40 -8.60 31.78
C ILE A 6 1.69 -8.48 30.42
N TRP A 7 0.48 -8.99 30.29
CA TRP A 7 -0.33 -8.89 29.07
C TRP A 7 -0.64 -7.43 28.74
N PHE A 8 -1.07 -6.64 29.72
CA PHE A 8 -1.36 -5.22 29.56
C PHE A 8 -0.12 -4.40 29.18
N MET A 9 1.02 -4.67 29.82
CA MET A 9 2.30 -4.01 29.47
C MET A 9 2.76 -4.34 28.04
N ASN A 10 2.60 -5.58 27.59
CA ASN A 10 2.93 -5.97 26.23
C ASN A 10 2.00 -5.30 25.20
N LEU A 11 0.72 -5.17 25.52
CA LEU A 11 -0.24 -4.46 24.69
C LEU A 11 0.12 -2.98 24.54
N ILE A 12 0.44 -2.28 25.63
CA ILE A 12 0.87 -0.88 25.62
C ILE A 12 2.15 -0.70 24.82
N LYS A 13 3.15 -1.57 25.00
CA LYS A 13 4.40 -1.51 24.23
C LYS A 13 4.15 -1.71 22.74
N SER A 14 3.36 -2.70 22.37
CA SER A 14 3.02 -2.98 20.95
C SER A 14 2.27 -1.82 20.32
N THR A 15 1.24 -1.29 21.00
CA THR A 15 0.45 -0.16 20.52
C THR A 15 1.30 1.11 20.46
N GLY A 16 2.13 1.38 21.46
CA GLY A 16 3.06 2.52 21.47
C GLY A 16 4.06 2.47 20.31
N THR A 17 4.65 1.30 20.07
CA THR A 17 5.59 1.11 18.95
C THR A 17 4.89 1.31 17.62
N PHE A 18 3.73 0.70 17.41
CA PHE A 18 2.92 0.87 16.20
C PHE A 18 2.55 2.34 15.95
N SER A 19 2.07 3.04 17.00
CA SER A 19 1.70 4.45 16.90
C SER A 19 2.89 5.34 16.56
N PHE A 20 4.05 5.09 17.17
CA PHE A 20 5.29 5.84 16.90
C PHE A 20 5.73 5.71 15.43
N PHE A 21 5.82 4.49 14.91
CA PHE A 21 6.16 4.28 13.49
C PHE A 21 5.11 4.86 12.54
N THR A 22 3.83 4.81 12.92
CA THR A 22 2.76 5.39 12.12
C THR A 22 2.88 6.93 12.05
N ILE A 23 3.20 7.60 13.16
CA ILE A 23 3.41 9.05 13.20
C ILE A 23 4.60 9.43 12.31
N ILE A 24 5.74 8.74 12.45
CA ILE A 24 6.92 8.98 11.60
C ILE A 24 6.57 8.80 10.12
N SER A 25 5.87 7.72 9.78
CA SER A 25 5.45 7.47 8.40
C SER A 25 4.55 8.58 7.84
N ARG A 26 3.63 9.10 8.65
CA ARG A 26 2.74 10.21 8.25
C ARG A 26 3.51 11.52 8.05
N LEU A 27 4.46 11.83 8.95
CA LEU A 27 5.32 13.01 8.81
C LEU A 27 6.18 12.93 7.54
N LEU A 28 6.81 11.77 7.28
CA LEU A 28 7.57 11.56 6.06
C LEU A 28 6.68 11.61 4.81
N GLY A 29 5.48 11.06 4.88
CA GLY A 29 4.49 11.17 3.80
C GLY A 29 4.12 12.63 3.50
N TYR A 30 3.94 13.44 4.53
CA TYR A 30 3.67 14.88 4.38
C TYR A 30 4.85 15.62 3.73
N VAL A 31 6.08 15.36 4.18
CA VAL A 31 7.31 15.93 3.57
C VAL A 31 7.42 15.51 2.10
N ARG A 32 7.20 14.24 1.78
CA ARG A 32 7.17 13.75 0.40
C ARG A 32 6.14 14.51 -0.45
N ASP A 33 4.92 14.69 0.05
CA ASP A 33 3.84 15.35 -0.69
C ASP A 33 4.16 16.82 -0.96
N ILE A 34 4.80 17.52 0.00
CA ILE A 34 5.30 18.89 -0.20
C ILE A 34 6.38 18.90 -1.30
N LEU A 35 7.35 17.99 -1.25
CA LEU A 35 8.41 17.91 -2.26
C LEU A 35 7.83 17.63 -3.66
N ILE A 36 6.88 16.70 -3.76
CA ILE A 36 6.18 16.44 -5.03
C ILE A 36 5.52 17.72 -5.54
N ALA A 37 4.81 18.45 -4.68
CA ALA A 37 4.15 19.70 -5.05
C ALA A 37 5.15 20.80 -5.48
N VAL A 38 6.31 20.87 -4.84
CA VAL A 38 7.36 21.83 -5.18
C VAL A 38 8.01 21.50 -6.52
N PHE A 39 8.33 20.21 -6.77
CA PHE A 39 9.02 19.79 -7.99
C PHE A 39 8.10 19.71 -9.22
N LEU A 40 6.85 19.24 -9.05
CA LEU A 40 5.92 19.19 -10.18
C LEU A 40 5.26 20.54 -10.48
N GLY A 41 5.17 21.43 -9.47
CA GLY A 41 4.45 22.70 -9.61
C GLY A 41 2.94 22.52 -9.83
N ALA A 42 2.29 23.58 -10.31
CA ALA A 42 0.89 23.54 -10.72
C ALA A 42 0.83 23.47 -12.26
N GLY A 43 0.29 22.37 -12.80
CA GLY A 43 0.19 22.21 -14.25
C GLY A 43 -0.33 20.84 -14.69
N PRO A 44 -0.43 20.60 -16.01
CA PRO A 44 -0.94 19.35 -16.58
C PRO A 44 -0.18 18.11 -16.09
N LEU A 45 1.12 18.23 -15.87
CA LEU A 45 1.96 17.14 -15.35
C LEU A 45 1.57 16.77 -13.91
N ALA A 46 1.37 17.77 -13.04
CA ALA A 46 0.94 17.53 -11.67
C ALA A 46 -0.44 16.89 -11.61
N ASP A 47 -1.40 17.40 -12.40
CA ASP A 47 -2.74 16.84 -12.48
C ASP A 47 -2.73 15.36 -12.93
N ALA A 48 -1.98 15.07 -14.00
CA ALA A 48 -1.82 13.71 -14.52
C ALA A 48 -1.13 12.79 -13.50
N PHE A 49 -0.09 13.28 -12.82
CA PHE A 49 0.59 12.53 -11.76
C PHE A 49 -0.33 12.21 -10.59
N PHE A 50 -1.11 13.19 -10.09
CA PHE A 50 -2.04 12.94 -9.00
C PHE A 50 -3.14 11.94 -9.36
N VAL A 51 -3.64 11.97 -10.60
CA VAL A 51 -4.57 10.94 -11.09
C VAL A 51 -3.89 9.57 -11.11
N ALA A 52 -2.70 9.47 -11.69
CA ALA A 52 -1.95 8.21 -11.78
C ALA A 52 -1.61 7.63 -10.39
N PHE A 53 -1.26 8.47 -9.43
CA PHE A 53 -0.88 8.04 -8.08
C PHE A 53 -2.08 7.74 -7.18
N ARG A 54 -3.24 8.33 -7.46
CA ARG A 54 -4.47 8.13 -6.68
C ARG A 54 -4.95 6.69 -6.69
N ILE A 55 -4.80 6.00 -7.82
CA ILE A 55 -5.31 4.65 -8.03
C ILE A 55 -4.56 3.63 -7.16
N PRO A 56 -3.22 3.48 -7.27
CA PRO A 56 -2.47 2.57 -6.41
C PRO A 56 -2.63 2.91 -4.92
N SER A 57 -2.73 4.19 -4.57
CA SER A 57 -2.92 4.61 -3.18
C SER A 57 -4.29 4.22 -2.61
N THR A 58 -5.35 4.23 -3.41
CA THR A 58 -6.69 3.77 -3.01
C THR A 58 -6.69 2.26 -2.80
N PHE A 59 -6.12 1.50 -3.71
CA PHE A 59 -5.97 0.05 -3.54
C PHE A 59 -5.09 -0.32 -2.34
N ARG A 60 -4.01 0.42 -2.10
CA ARG A 60 -3.19 0.25 -0.89
C ARG A 60 -4.04 0.37 0.37
N ARG A 61 -4.95 1.34 0.45
CA ARG A 61 -5.84 1.51 1.62
C ARG A 61 -6.79 0.33 1.78
N LEU A 62 -7.35 -0.21 0.70
CA LEU A 62 -8.21 -1.38 0.75
C LEU A 62 -7.47 -2.63 1.25
N PHE A 63 -6.24 -2.87 0.77
CA PHE A 63 -5.45 -4.03 1.15
C PHE A 63 -4.75 -3.86 2.50
N SER A 64 -4.13 -2.70 2.76
CA SER A 64 -3.28 -2.48 3.94
C SER A 64 -4.07 -2.12 5.21
N GLU A 65 -5.11 -1.30 5.08
CA GLU A 65 -5.80 -0.70 6.23
C GLU A 65 -7.20 -1.32 6.47
N GLY A 66 -7.69 -2.17 5.56
CA GLY A 66 -9.08 -2.53 5.54
C GLY A 66 -9.37 -4.03 5.53
N THR A 67 -10.20 -4.41 4.58
CA THR A 67 -10.91 -5.69 4.51
C THR A 67 -9.98 -6.91 4.52
N PHE A 68 -8.81 -6.81 3.85
CA PHE A 68 -7.88 -7.94 3.78
C PHE A 68 -7.29 -8.31 5.13
N ASN A 69 -6.74 -7.33 5.86
CA ASN A 69 -6.18 -7.57 7.19
C ASN A 69 -7.24 -8.03 8.19
N ALA A 70 -8.45 -7.46 8.13
CA ALA A 70 -9.55 -7.84 9.01
C ALA A 70 -10.00 -9.29 8.80
N ALA A 71 -9.90 -9.81 7.57
CA ALA A 71 -10.26 -11.20 7.25
C ALA A 71 -9.08 -12.17 7.44
N PHE A 72 -7.89 -11.79 6.97
CA PHE A 72 -6.72 -12.67 6.96
C PHE A 72 -6.14 -12.91 8.36
N VAL A 73 -5.95 -11.86 9.16
CA VAL A 73 -5.25 -11.96 10.45
C VAL A 73 -5.97 -12.91 11.43
N PRO A 74 -7.29 -12.83 11.66
CA PRO A 74 -7.97 -13.78 12.55
C PRO A 74 -7.91 -15.21 12.02
N SER A 75 -8.15 -15.41 10.71
CA SER A 75 -8.14 -16.73 10.08
C SER A 75 -6.77 -17.39 10.16
N TYR A 76 -5.70 -16.64 9.85
CA TYR A 76 -4.32 -17.14 9.93
C TYR A 76 -3.89 -17.39 11.38
N SER A 77 -4.24 -16.49 12.31
CA SER A 77 -3.88 -16.60 13.73
C SER A 77 -4.50 -17.81 14.39
N SER A 78 -5.72 -18.21 14.00
CA SER A 78 -6.38 -19.43 14.52
C SER A 78 -5.65 -20.71 14.14
N LEU A 79 -4.87 -20.71 13.05
CA LEU A 79 -4.12 -21.85 12.53
C LEU A 79 -2.67 -21.92 13.07
N LEU A 80 -2.19 -20.92 13.80
CA LEU A 80 -0.79 -20.87 14.27
C LEU A 80 -0.37 -22.05 15.16
N ASN A 81 -1.32 -22.72 15.82
CA ASN A 81 -1.07 -23.92 16.62
C ASN A 81 -0.66 -25.10 15.75
N ASN A 82 -1.04 -25.12 14.47
CA ASN A 82 -0.63 -26.13 13.48
C ASN A 82 0.14 -25.48 12.35
N LYS A 83 1.48 -25.48 12.46
CA LYS A 83 2.37 -24.81 11.48
C LYS A 83 2.13 -25.25 10.03
N LYS A 84 1.81 -26.53 9.81
CA LYS A 84 1.56 -27.07 8.45
C LYS A 84 0.30 -26.48 7.83
N GLU A 85 -0.77 -26.38 8.61
CA GLU A 85 -2.04 -25.79 8.16
C GLU A 85 -1.90 -24.27 7.95
N ALA A 86 -1.27 -23.56 8.87
CA ALA A 86 -0.99 -22.13 8.73
C ALA A 86 -0.19 -21.84 7.45
N GLN A 87 0.86 -22.63 7.20
CA GLN A 87 1.68 -22.45 5.99
C GLN A 87 0.89 -22.77 4.72
N LYS A 88 0.11 -23.85 4.70
CA LYS A 88 -0.75 -24.21 3.57
C LYS A 88 -1.77 -23.11 3.27
N PHE A 89 -2.44 -22.59 4.30
CA PHE A 89 -3.39 -21.48 4.18
C PHE A 89 -2.71 -20.23 3.62
N SER A 90 -1.56 -19.82 4.20
CA SER A 90 -0.79 -18.68 3.74
C SER A 90 -0.37 -18.81 2.26
N ASN A 91 0.15 -19.97 1.85
CA ASN A 91 0.55 -20.23 0.47
C ASN A 91 -0.63 -20.17 -0.50
N ASN A 92 -1.78 -20.71 -0.12
CA ASN A 92 -2.99 -20.66 -0.94
C ASN A 92 -3.47 -19.22 -1.15
N ILE A 93 -3.50 -18.41 -0.08
CA ILE A 93 -3.87 -17.00 -0.17
C ILE A 93 -2.84 -16.20 -0.98
N PHE A 94 -1.54 -16.46 -0.80
CA PHE A 94 -0.48 -15.84 -1.57
C PHE A 94 -0.62 -16.11 -3.08
N ASN A 95 -0.83 -17.39 -3.46
CA ASN A 95 -1.03 -17.76 -4.86
C ASN A 95 -2.29 -17.13 -5.45
N LEU A 96 -3.39 -17.11 -4.69
CA LEU A 96 -4.63 -16.46 -5.11
C LEU A 96 -4.43 -14.96 -5.33
N LEU A 97 -3.71 -14.28 -4.42
CA LEU A 97 -3.39 -12.86 -4.53
C LEU A 97 -2.52 -12.58 -5.75
N ILE A 98 -1.43 -13.33 -5.95
CA ILE A 98 -0.54 -13.12 -7.11
C ILE A 98 -1.30 -13.30 -8.41
N VAL A 99 -2.01 -14.41 -8.55
CA VAL A 99 -2.74 -14.71 -9.79
C VAL A 99 -3.85 -13.67 -10.02
N GLY A 100 -4.66 -13.40 -9.00
CA GLY A 100 -5.76 -12.44 -9.11
C GLY A 100 -5.28 -11.02 -9.41
N LEU A 101 -4.23 -10.55 -8.71
CA LEU A 101 -3.66 -9.23 -8.95
C LEU A 101 -2.95 -9.13 -10.30
N PHE A 102 -2.27 -10.19 -10.73
CA PHE A 102 -1.64 -10.23 -12.05
C PHE A 102 -2.67 -10.06 -13.16
N PHE A 103 -3.76 -10.85 -13.11
CA PHE A 103 -4.84 -10.71 -14.08
C PHE A 103 -5.52 -9.34 -14.00
N LEU A 104 -5.77 -8.82 -12.80
CA LEU A 104 -6.34 -7.49 -12.63
C LEU A 104 -5.46 -6.41 -13.28
N VAL A 105 -4.16 -6.44 -12.98
CA VAL A 105 -3.20 -5.47 -13.55
C VAL A 105 -3.17 -5.61 -15.07
N LEU A 106 -3.10 -6.83 -15.59
CA LEU A 106 -3.06 -7.09 -17.04
C LEU A 106 -4.32 -6.56 -17.75
N VAL A 107 -5.51 -6.83 -17.20
CA VAL A 107 -6.77 -6.33 -17.76
C VAL A 107 -6.84 -4.83 -17.75
N ILE A 108 -6.47 -4.19 -16.62
CA ILE A 108 -6.50 -2.72 -16.51
C ILE A 108 -5.44 -2.09 -17.42
N GLU A 109 -4.24 -2.67 -17.58
CA GLU A 109 -3.21 -2.19 -18.50
C GLU A 109 -3.70 -2.17 -19.95
N ILE A 110 -4.43 -3.21 -20.38
CA ILE A 110 -5.06 -3.25 -21.71
C ILE A 110 -6.13 -2.17 -21.85
N LEU A 111 -6.96 -2.00 -20.82
CA LEU A 111 -8.08 -1.07 -20.79
C LEU A 111 -7.70 0.32 -20.22
N MET A 112 -6.40 0.63 -20.11
CA MET A 112 -5.92 1.85 -19.43
C MET A 112 -6.56 3.16 -19.94
N PRO A 113 -6.73 3.39 -21.25
CA PRO A 113 -7.39 4.60 -21.73
C PRO A 113 -8.82 4.75 -21.20
N LEU A 114 -9.61 3.67 -21.23
CA LEU A 114 -10.97 3.65 -20.69
C LEU A 114 -10.96 3.89 -19.18
N PHE A 115 -10.01 3.28 -18.48
CA PHE A 115 -9.89 3.37 -17.03
C PHE A 115 -9.56 4.80 -16.58
N VAL A 116 -8.61 5.47 -17.24
CA VAL A 116 -8.26 6.87 -16.96
C VAL A 116 -9.42 7.80 -17.31
N PHE A 117 -10.10 7.56 -18.42
CA PHE A 117 -11.29 8.33 -18.80
C PHE A 117 -12.40 8.29 -17.71
N LEU A 118 -12.65 7.11 -17.14
CA LEU A 118 -13.65 6.94 -16.08
C LEU A 118 -13.29 7.66 -14.77
N ILE A 119 -11.98 7.78 -14.47
CA ILE A 119 -11.50 8.38 -13.21
C ILE A 119 -11.27 9.88 -13.34
N ALA A 120 -10.87 10.34 -14.51
CA ALA A 120 -10.57 11.73 -14.81
C ALA A 120 -11.32 12.23 -16.05
N PRO A 121 -12.67 12.22 -16.04
CA PRO A 121 -13.47 12.64 -17.21
C PRO A 121 -13.22 14.11 -17.60
N GLY A 122 -12.77 14.94 -16.64
CA GLY A 122 -12.41 16.34 -16.91
C GLY A 122 -11.19 16.55 -17.79
N PHE A 123 -10.48 15.49 -18.19
CA PHE A 123 -9.35 15.57 -19.13
C PHE A 123 -9.75 15.38 -20.60
N GLU A 124 -11.02 15.09 -20.88
CA GLU A 124 -11.54 14.81 -22.23
C GLU A 124 -11.29 15.96 -23.23
N GLY A 125 -11.28 17.21 -22.75
CA GLY A 125 -11.01 18.39 -23.58
C GLY A 125 -9.53 18.69 -23.83
N ASP A 126 -8.59 17.95 -23.19
CA ASP A 126 -7.14 18.16 -23.27
C ASP A 126 -6.45 16.82 -23.57
N SER A 127 -6.23 16.58 -24.86
CA SER A 127 -5.62 15.35 -25.35
C SER A 127 -4.22 15.11 -24.77
N GLN A 128 -3.44 16.17 -24.59
CA GLN A 128 -2.08 16.08 -24.04
C GLN A 128 -2.10 15.66 -22.57
N LYS A 129 -3.01 16.23 -21.78
CA LYS A 129 -3.20 15.87 -20.36
C LYS A 129 -3.70 14.43 -20.21
N MET A 130 -4.63 13.99 -21.08
CA MET A 130 -5.14 12.64 -21.10
C MET A 130 -4.05 11.61 -21.43
N GLU A 131 -3.26 11.84 -22.48
CA GLU A 131 -2.17 10.94 -22.87
C GLU A 131 -1.10 10.84 -21.78
N LEU A 132 -0.76 11.95 -21.15
CA LEU A 132 0.18 12.00 -20.04
C LEU A 132 -0.35 11.20 -18.84
N ALA A 133 -1.64 11.35 -18.48
CA ALA A 133 -2.26 10.60 -17.41
C ALA A 133 -2.30 9.09 -17.71
N ILE A 134 -2.61 8.68 -18.93
CA ILE A 134 -2.58 7.27 -19.35
C ILE A 134 -1.16 6.71 -19.20
N THR A 135 -0.16 7.41 -19.69
CA THR A 135 1.25 6.98 -19.65
C THR A 135 1.74 6.84 -18.20
N LEU A 136 1.52 7.86 -17.37
CA LEU A 136 1.91 7.83 -15.96
C LEU A 136 1.16 6.74 -15.18
N THR A 137 -0.12 6.53 -15.48
CA THR A 137 -0.91 5.48 -14.81
C THR A 137 -0.38 4.10 -15.20
N ARG A 138 -0.05 3.84 -16.46
CA ARG A 138 0.58 2.59 -16.89
C ARG A 138 1.89 2.30 -16.14
N ILE A 139 2.72 3.31 -15.92
CA ILE A 139 3.98 3.13 -15.19
C ILE A 139 3.73 2.85 -13.71
N THR A 140 2.73 3.49 -13.13
CA THR A 140 2.48 3.39 -11.68
C THR A 140 1.56 2.23 -11.30
N PHE A 141 0.70 1.75 -12.20
CA PHE A 141 -0.32 0.74 -11.89
C PHE A 141 0.28 -0.63 -11.48
N PRO A 142 1.36 -1.14 -12.07
CA PRO A 142 2.02 -2.38 -11.63
C PRO A 142 2.52 -2.34 -10.18
N PHE A 143 2.72 -1.13 -9.61
CA PHE A 143 3.04 -0.96 -8.20
C PHE A 143 1.98 -1.58 -7.27
N LEU A 144 0.74 -1.72 -7.75
CA LEU A 144 -0.33 -2.38 -7.02
C LEU A 144 0.02 -3.81 -6.58
N LEU A 145 0.72 -4.57 -7.44
CA LEU A 145 1.20 -5.91 -7.09
C LEU A 145 2.13 -5.87 -5.87
N PHE A 146 3.14 -5.01 -5.91
CA PHE A 146 4.14 -4.92 -4.86
C PHE A 146 3.54 -4.45 -3.53
N ILE A 147 2.67 -3.45 -3.55
CA ILE A 147 2.06 -2.92 -2.33
C ILE A 147 1.07 -3.92 -1.71
N SER A 148 0.36 -4.69 -2.52
CA SER A 148 -0.54 -5.74 -2.04
C SER A 148 0.22 -6.91 -1.42
N LEU A 149 1.34 -7.32 -2.02
CA LEU A 149 2.23 -8.33 -1.45
C LEU A 149 2.89 -7.84 -0.15
N ALA A 150 3.34 -6.60 -0.10
CA ALA A 150 3.87 -6.00 1.13
C ALA A 150 2.82 -6.00 2.24
N SER A 151 1.55 -5.72 1.91
CA SER A 151 0.43 -5.77 2.87
C SER A 151 0.15 -7.20 3.35
N PHE A 152 0.23 -8.19 2.46
CA PHE A 152 0.10 -9.60 2.83
C PHE A 152 1.20 -10.04 3.82
N PHE A 153 2.47 -9.73 3.54
CA PHE A 153 3.56 -10.04 4.47
C PHE A 153 3.44 -9.27 5.79
N SER A 154 2.97 -8.02 5.75
CA SER A 154 2.68 -7.25 6.96
C SER A 154 1.58 -7.89 7.79
N ALA A 155 0.54 -8.47 7.18
CA ALA A 155 -0.51 -9.20 7.88
C ALA A 155 0.03 -10.45 8.57
N ILE A 156 0.92 -11.21 7.93
CA ILE A 156 1.60 -12.36 8.55
C ILE A 156 2.44 -11.90 9.76
N LEU A 157 3.24 -10.82 9.60
CA LEU A 157 4.05 -10.28 10.69
C LEU A 157 3.18 -9.82 11.87
N ASN A 158 2.06 -9.18 11.60
CA ASN A 158 1.09 -8.76 12.62
C ASN A 158 0.50 -9.96 13.37
N SER A 159 0.19 -11.06 12.67
CA SER A 159 -0.29 -12.31 13.28
C SER A 159 0.76 -12.96 14.20
N HIS A 160 2.04 -12.67 13.96
CA HIS A 160 3.15 -13.10 14.82
C HIS A 160 3.58 -12.04 15.84
N ASN A 161 2.76 -11.01 16.09
CA ASN A 161 3.05 -9.89 16.99
C ASN A 161 4.31 -9.07 16.63
N LYS A 162 4.76 -9.11 15.37
CA LYS A 162 5.91 -8.34 14.87
C LYS A 162 5.48 -7.01 14.28
N PHE A 163 4.74 -6.21 15.04
CA PHE A 163 4.12 -4.95 14.58
C PHE A 163 5.13 -3.89 14.14
N ALA A 164 6.30 -3.83 14.76
CA ALA A 164 7.34 -2.84 14.42
C ALA A 164 7.82 -2.98 12.97
N ILE A 165 8.06 -4.21 12.52
CA ILE A 165 8.53 -4.49 11.16
C ILE A 165 7.44 -4.16 10.14
N ALA A 166 6.20 -4.56 10.42
CA ALA A 166 5.07 -4.26 9.55
C ALA A 166 4.84 -2.74 9.40
N SER A 167 5.00 -1.98 10.50
CA SER A 167 4.82 -0.52 10.50
C SER A 167 5.98 0.25 9.88
N ALA A 168 7.18 -0.36 9.76
CA ALA A 168 8.35 0.29 9.19
C ALA A 168 8.31 0.35 7.65
N ALA A 169 7.59 -0.55 6.99
CA ALA A 169 7.53 -0.61 5.52
C ALA A 169 7.12 0.72 4.86
N PRO A 170 6.07 1.44 5.31
CA PRO A 170 5.72 2.73 4.74
C PRO A 170 6.76 3.83 4.97
N ILE A 171 7.57 3.73 6.05
CA ILE A 171 8.66 4.68 6.32
C ILE A 171 9.73 4.53 5.26
N ILE A 172 10.15 3.29 4.96
CA ILE A 172 11.16 2.99 3.93
C ILE A 172 10.69 3.51 2.57
N LEU A 173 9.43 3.27 2.21
CA LEU A 173 8.85 3.76 0.98
C LEU A 173 8.93 5.30 0.87
N ASN A 174 8.53 6.01 1.92
CA ASN A 174 8.56 7.47 1.93
C ASN A 174 10.00 8.00 1.84
N LEU A 175 10.95 7.39 2.55
CA LEU A 175 12.37 7.78 2.50
C LEU A 175 12.96 7.57 1.10
N LEU A 176 12.64 6.45 0.44
CA LEU A 176 13.09 6.19 -0.93
C LEU A 176 12.52 7.22 -1.92
N LEU A 177 11.22 7.53 -1.81
CA LEU A 177 10.59 8.53 -2.66
C LEU A 177 11.16 9.94 -2.42
N ILE A 178 11.38 10.33 -1.16
CA ILE A 178 12.04 11.60 -0.82
C ILE A 178 13.47 11.61 -1.38
N GLY A 179 14.20 10.51 -1.25
CA GLY A 179 15.55 10.38 -1.78
C GLY A 179 15.61 10.58 -3.31
N VAL A 180 14.69 9.92 -4.04
CA VAL A 180 14.58 10.11 -5.50
C VAL A 180 14.23 11.56 -5.86
N LEU A 181 13.34 12.21 -5.12
CA LEU A 181 12.97 13.61 -5.38
C LEU A 181 14.09 14.61 -5.12
N LEU A 182 15.02 14.31 -4.21
CA LEU A 182 16.12 15.23 -3.86
C LEU A 182 17.40 15.00 -4.67
N PHE A 183 17.64 13.77 -5.12
CA PHE A 183 18.91 13.36 -5.73
C PHE A 183 18.76 12.76 -7.14
N GLY A 184 17.55 12.48 -7.62
CA GLY A 184 17.22 11.97 -8.95
C GLY A 184 16.87 13.08 -9.90
#